data_2f57acb961995ae6ab0ce948c758518b
#
_entry.id   2f57acb961995ae6ab0ce948c758518b
#
_cell.length_a   1.000
_cell.length_b   1.000
_cell.length_c   1.000
_cell.angle_alpha   90.00
_cell.angle_beta   90.00
_cell.angle_gamma   90.00
#
_symmetry.space_group_name_H-M   'P 1'
#
loop_
_entity.id
_entity.type
_entity.pdbx_description
1 polymer ?
#
loop_
_entity_poly.entity_id
_entity_poly.type
_entity_poly.pdbx_seq_one_letter_code
_entity_poly.pdbx_strand_id
1 'polypeptide(L)'
;AAYYAFININEYDRQLVEEHNAYWVNINKVPTLLFDHAEMVCKAHHLMRIQATTTPIAFHLLPEHFTLTQLQNLYEAINGEPIDKRNFRKRVAELGYVEKTKLIDKLTSRRGAALYKFNEEDYKKTLKFKL
;
A
#
# COMPACT_ATOMS: atom_id res chain seq x y z
N ALA A 1 -15.92 17.45 -8.46
CA ALA A 1 -14.60 16.98 -8.05
C ALA A 1 -14.68 15.53 -7.59
N ALA A 2 -13.63 14.73 -7.85
CA ALA A 2 -13.53 13.36 -7.39
C ALA A 2 -12.35 13.24 -6.41
N TYR A 3 -12.52 12.41 -5.39
CA TYR A 3 -11.50 12.15 -4.37
C TYR A 3 -11.25 10.65 -4.28
N TYR A 4 -10.04 10.26 -3.92
CA TYR A 4 -9.70 8.89 -3.58
C TYR A 4 -8.92 8.85 -2.27
N ALA A 5 -8.98 7.73 -1.57
CA ALA A 5 -8.25 7.50 -0.33
C ALA A 5 -7.81 6.04 -0.22
N PHE A 6 -6.73 5.83 0.52
CA PHE A 6 -6.36 4.50 0.98
C PHE A 6 -7.01 4.26 2.33
N ILE A 7 -7.70 3.14 2.47
CA ILE A 7 -8.29 2.72 3.75
C ILE A 7 -8.05 1.24 4.00
N ASN A 8 -7.97 0.87 5.27
CA ASN A 8 -7.87 -0.53 5.65
C ASN A 8 -9.25 -1.18 5.58
N ILE A 9 -9.45 -2.08 4.62
CA ILE A 9 -10.74 -2.73 4.34
C ILE A 9 -11.26 -3.51 5.56
N ASN A 10 -10.39 -4.10 6.37
CA ASN A 10 -10.80 -4.90 7.53
C ASN A 10 -11.51 -4.08 8.63
N GLU A 11 -11.26 -2.77 8.67
CA GLU A 11 -11.87 -1.87 9.65
C GLU A 11 -13.24 -1.35 9.20
N TYR A 12 -13.48 -1.26 7.89
CA TYR A 12 -14.63 -0.53 7.32
C TYR A 12 -15.61 -1.42 6.55
N ASP A 13 -15.30 -2.69 6.31
CA ASP A 13 -16.08 -3.53 5.42
C ASP A 13 -17.55 -3.69 5.85
N ARG A 14 -17.80 -4.01 7.11
CA ARG A 14 -19.16 -4.20 7.64
C ARG A 14 -19.96 -2.90 7.63
N GLN A 15 -19.36 -1.80 8.06
CA GLN A 15 -20.02 -0.51 8.17
C GLN A 15 -20.47 0.02 6.80
N LEU A 16 -19.64 -0.14 5.77
CA LEU A 16 -19.98 0.29 4.41
C LEU A 16 -21.17 -0.46 3.82
N VAL A 17 -21.24 -1.78 4.04
CA VAL A 17 -22.35 -2.61 3.54
C VAL A 17 -23.66 -2.30 4.28
N GLU A 18 -23.60 -2.22 5.60
CA GLU A 18 -24.80 -2.08 6.44
C GLU A 18 -25.39 -0.65 6.39
N GLU A 19 -24.54 0.37 6.43
CA GLU A 19 -25.01 1.76 6.54
C GLU A 19 -25.23 2.45 5.18
N HIS A 20 -24.48 2.06 4.15
CA HIS A 20 -24.44 2.80 2.87
C HIS A 20 -24.80 1.95 1.66
N ASN A 21 -25.19 0.69 1.83
CA ASN A 21 -25.43 -0.24 0.73
C ASN A 21 -24.29 -0.23 -0.31
N ALA A 22 -23.05 -0.15 0.18
CA ALA A 22 -21.84 -0.11 -0.62
C ALA A 22 -21.07 -1.42 -0.44
N TYR A 23 -20.30 -1.81 -1.44
CA TYR A 23 -19.47 -3.01 -1.39
C TYR A 23 -18.16 -2.80 -2.12
N TRP A 24 -17.15 -3.57 -1.72
CA TRP A 24 -15.83 -3.52 -2.33
C TRP A 24 -15.83 -4.24 -3.67
N VAL A 25 -15.24 -3.60 -4.67
CA VAL A 25 -15.06 -4.17 -6.00
C VAL A 25 -13.59 -4.22 -6.35
N ASN A 26 -13.12 -5.37 -6.83
CA ASN A 26 -11.77 -5.48 -7.36
C ASN A 26 -11.59 -4.52 -8.54
N ILE A 27 -10.53 -3.73 -8.56
CA ILE A 27 -10.27 -2.73 -9.60
C ILE A 27 -10.25 -3.31 -11.02
N ASN A 28 -9.81 -4.57 -11.16
CA ASN A 28 -9.79 -5.28 -12.45
C ASN A 28 -11.14 -5.90 -12.85
N LYS A 29 -12.15 -5.80 -11.98
CA LYS A 29 -13.49 -6.35 -12.17
C LYS A 29 -14.57 -5.29 -11.98
N VAL A 30 -14.23 -4.03 -12.16
CA VAL A 30 -15.19 -2.92 -12.11
C VAL A 30 -16.26 -3.13 -13.18
N PRO A 31 -17.56 -3.14 -12.82
CA PRO A 31 -18.63 -3.29 -13.79
C PRO A 31 -18.72 -2.08 -14.72
N THR A 32 -19.54 -2.17 -15.77
CA THR A 32 -19.81 -1.02 -16.62
C THR A 32 -20.42 0.11 -15.79
N LEU A 33 -19.77 1.25 -15.82
CA LEU A 33 -20.20 2.46 -15.11
C LEU A 33 -20.91 3.42 -16.05
N LEU A 34 -21.80 4.23 -15.50
CA LEU A 34 -22.52 5.25 -16.25
C LEU A 34 -21.64 6.47 -16.54
N PHE A 35 -21.94 7.17 -17.61
CA PHE A 35 -21.27 8.40 -18.04
C PHE A 35 -19.73 8.22 -18.17
N ASP A 36 -18.97 9.17 -17.66
CA ASP A 36 -17.51 9.22 -17.63
C ASP A 36 -16.90 8.58 -16.37
N HIS A 37 -17.70 7.92 -15.54
CA HIS A 37 -17.24 7.36 -14.26
C HIS A 37 -16.14 6.30 -14.44
N ALA A 38 -16.17 5.53 -15.51
CA ALA A 38 -15.09 4.57 -15.80
C ALA A 38 -13.75 5.28 -16.05
N GLU A 39 -13.77 6.40 -16.75
CA GLU A 39 -12.58 7.23 -16.98
C GLU A 39 -12.07 7.85 -15.67
N MET A 40 -12.98 8.31 -14.80
CA MET A 40 -12.63 8.84 -13.48
C MET A 40 -11.95 7.79 -12.61
N VAL A 41 -12.48 6.57 -12.56
CA VAL A 41 -11.86 5.43 -11.82
C VAL A 41 -10.47 5.13 -12.37
N CYS A 42 -10.32 5.07 -13.69
CA CYS A 42 -9.04 4.81 -14.33
C CYS A 42 -7.99 5.89 -14.00
N LYS A 43 -8.36 7.16 -14.09
CA LYS A 43 -7.51 8.29 -13.72
C LYS A 43 -7.13 8.27 -12.23
N ALA A 44 -8.10 8.02 -11.35
CA ALA A 44 -7.85 7.92 -9.91
C ALA A 44 -6.87 6.80 -9.58
N HIS A 45 -7.05 5.62 -10.16
CA HIS A 45 -6.15 4.49 -9.98
C HIS A 45 -4.72 4.80 -10.50
N HIS A 46 -4.62 5.45 -11.64
CA HIS A 46 -3.32 5.87 -12.19
C HIS A 46 -2.60 6.87 -11.25
N LEU A 47 -3.30 7.91 -10.78
CA LEU A 47 -2.74 8.90 -9.85
C LEU A 47 -2.35 8.26 -8.51
N MET A 48 -3.17 7.34 -8.00
CA MET A 48 -2.88 6.59 -6.79
C MET A 48 -1.56 5.80 -6.90
N ARG A 49 -1.35 5.11 -8.02
CA ARG A 49 -0.10 4.38 -8.29
C ARG A 49 1.12 5.31 -8.30
N ILE A 50 1.02 6.44 -8.98
CA ILE A 50 2.08 7.45 -8.99
C ILE A 50 2.35 7.95 -7.57
N GLN A 51 1.32 8.31 -6.84
CA GLN A 51 1.47 8.82 -5.47
C GLN A 51 2.10 7.79 -4.53
N ALA A 52 1.69 6.52 -4.62
CA ALA A 52 2.26 5.45 -3.80
C ALA A 52 3.75 5.20 -4.08
N THR A 53 4.23 5.50 -5.29
CA THR A 53 5.65 5.35 -5.68
C THR A 53 6.49 6.60 -5.43
N THR A 54 5.86 7.76 -5.24
CA THR A 54 6.55 9.05 -5.05
C THR A 54 6.41 9.62 -3.64
N THR A 55 5.49 9.07 -2.85
CA THR A 55 5.27 9.45 -1.45
C THR A 55 5.06 8.22 -0.58
N PRO A 56 5.37 8.26 0.71
CA PRO A 56 5.24 7.11 1.61
C PRO A 56 3.80 6.83 2.08
N ILE A 57 2.79 7.31 1.36
CA ILE A 57 1.39 7.21 1.78
C ILE A 57 0.94 5.77 2.04
N ALA A 58 1.47 4.80 1.29
CA ALA A 58 1.14 3.40 1.44
C ALA A 58 1.59 2.81 2.78
N PHE A 59 2.61 3.37 3.43
CA PHE A 59 3.08 2.90 4.73
C PHE A 59 2.03 3.05 5.83
N HIS A 60 1.09 3.98 5.71
CA HIS A 60 -0.03 4.13 6.65
C HIS A 60 -1.03 2.97 6.61
N LEU A 61 -0.98 2.13 5.58
CA LEU A 61 -1.79 0.91 5.48
C LEU A 61 -1.13 -0.30 6.14
N LEU A 62 0.13 -0.18 6.53
CA LEU A 62 0.87 -1.23 7.22
C LEU A 62 0.78 -1.04 8.73
N PRO A 63 0.91 -2.12 9.52
CA PRO A 63 1.11 -2.00 10.94
C PRO A 63 2.43 -1.26 11.23
N GLU A 64 2.59 -0.75 12.44
CA GLU A 64 3.81 -0.06 12.88
C GLU A 64 5.08 -0.87 12.63
N HIS A 65 4.99 -2.19 12.87
CA HIS A 65 6.03 -3.15 12.54
C HIS A 65 5.55 -4.09 11.44
N PHE A 66 6.26 -4.17 10.35
CA PHE A 66 5.89 -4.96 9.17
C PHE A 66 7.07 -5.74 8.61
N THR A 67 6.78 -6.81 7.88
CA THR A 67 7.79 -7.56 7.12
C THR A 67 7.97 -6.94 5.73
N LEU A 68 9.15 -7.13 5.13
CA LEU A 68 9.36 -6.71 3.72
C LEU A 68 8.42 -7.44 2.74
N THR A 69 7.94 -8.62 3.10
CA THR A 69 6.94 -9.33 2.30
C THR A 69 5.58 -8.63 2.34
N GLN A 70 5.14 -8.17 3.51
CA GLN A 70 3.92 -7.37 3.62
C GLN A 70 4.01 -6.07 2.82
N LEU A 71 5.14 -5.38 2.91
CA LEU A 71 5.40 -4.18 2.12
C LEU A 71 5.38 -4.47 0.61
N GLN A 72 6.03 -5.54 0.17
CA GLN A 72 6.04 -5.96 -1.24
C GLN A 72 4.62 -6.28 -1.73
N ASN A 73 3.87 -7.10 -0.98
CA ASN A 73 2.51 -7.47 -1.34
C ASN A 73 1.59 -6.24 -1.47
N LEU A 74 1.76 -5.25 -0.60
CA LEU A 74 1.03 -3.99 -0.69
C LEU A 74 1.32 -3.25 -2.00
N TYR A 75 2.59 -3.12 -2.38
CA TYR A 75 2.97 -2.46 -3.63
C TYR A 75 2.57 -3.27 -4.86
N GLU A 76 2.62 -4.59 -4.81
CA GLU A 76 2.09 -5.46 -5.87
C GLU A 76 0.58 -5.26 -6.04
N ALA A 77 -0.16 -5.16 -4.94
CA ALA A 77 -1.60 -4.88 -4.98
C ALA A 77 -1.92 -3.50 -5.58
N ILE A 78 -1.16 -2.46 -5.21
CA ILE A 78 -1.31 -1.10 -5.75
C ILE A 78 -0.98 -1.06 -7.25
N ASN A 79 0.10 -1.72 -7.66
CA ASN A 79 0.56 -1.71 -9.05
C ASN A 79 -0.25 -2.65 -9.95
N GLY A 80 -0.88 -3.68 -9.38
CA GLY A 80 -1.58 -4.71 -10.11
C GLY A 80 -0.65 -5.72 -10.82
N GLU A 81 0.65 -5.69 -10.50
CA GLU A 81 1.68 -6.52 -11.14
C GLU A 81 2.65 -7.07 -10.09
N PRO A 82 3.18 -8.28 -10.30
CA PRO A 82 4.22 -8.83 -9.43
C PRO A 82 5.50 -8.00 -9.50
N ILE A 83 6.19 -7.88 -8.39
CA ILE A 83 7.43 -7.12 -8.28
C ILE A 83 8.60 -8.08 -8.02
N ASP A 84 9.70 -7.90 -8.74
CA ASP A 84 10.92 -8.67 -8.46
C ASP A 84 11.40 -8.44 -7.03
N LYS A 85 11.41 -9.51 -6.25
CA LYS A 85 11.69 -9.49 -4.82
C LYS A 85 13.08 -8.94 -4.48
N ARG A 86 14.09 -9.29 -5.29
CA ARG A 86 15.48 -8.88 -5.06
C ARG A 86 15.64 -7.38 -5.29
N ASN A 87 15.14 -6.90 -6.41
CA ASN A 87 15.21 -5.49 -6.77
C ASN A 87 14.39 -4.61 -5.82
N PHE A 88 13.22 -5.10 -5.41
CA PHE A 88 12.38 -4.40 -4.44
C PHE A 88 13.10 -4.22 -3.09
N ARG A 89 13.67 -5.30 -2.55
CA ARG A 89 14.42 -5.24 -1.29
C ARG A 89 15.63 -4.34 -1.36
N LYS A 90 16.34 -4.33 -2.48
CA LYS A 90 17.46 -3.42 -2.71
C LYS A 90 16.99 -1.96 -2.66
N ARG A 91 15.93 -1.62 -3.39
CA ARG A 91 15.36 -0.26 -3.38
C ARG A 91 14.89 0.17 -1.98
N VAL A 92 14.21 -0.71 -1.24
CA VAL A 92 13.80 -0.42 0.14
C VAL A 92 15.00 -0.14 1.05
N ALA A 93 16.07 -0.91 0.92
CA ALA A 93 17.28 -0.68 1.69
C ALA A 93 17.97 0.66 1.36
N GLU A 94 17.85 1.13 0.13
CA GLU A 94 18.41 2.41 -0.33
C GLU A 94 17.61 3.63 0.15
N LEU A 95 16.36 3.45 0.61
CA LEU A 95 15.52 4.55 1.08
C LEU A 95 16.06 5.22 2.36
N GLY A 96 16.69 4.45 3.24
CA GLY A 96 17.32 4.96 4.47
C GLY A 96 16.34 5.25 5.62
N TYR A 97 15.03 5.25 5.39
CA TYR A 97 13.99 5.50 6.40
C TYR A 97 13.07 4.30 6.66
N VAL A 98 13.43 3.14 6.13
CA VAL A 98 12.84 1.84 6.49
C VAL A 98 13.87 1.08 7.32
N GLU A 99 13.67 1.03 8.61
CA GLU A 99 14.63 0.51 9.56
C GLU A 99 14.30 -0.92 9.97
N LYS A 100 15.32 -1.78 9.96
CA LYS A 100 15.20 -3.12 10.52
C LYS A 100 15.19 -3.05 12.04
N THR A 101 14.18 -3.63 12.67
CA THR A 101 14.09 -3.73 14.13
C THR A 101 14.76 -5.00 14.65
N LYS A 102 14.85 -5.13 15.97
CA LYS A 102 15.28 -6.38 16.64
C LYS A 102 14.15 -7.40 16.76
N LEU A 103 12.92 -7.03 16.38
CA LEU A 103 11.74 -7.88 16.49
C LEU A 103 11.67 -8.86 15.32
N ILE A 104 11.08 -10.02 15.57
CA ILE A 104 10.91 -11.09 14.60
C ILE A 104 9.44 -11.50 14.61
N ASP A 105 8.83 -11.55 13.43
CA ASP A 105 7.52 -12.11 13.23
C ASP A 105 7.59 -13.64 13.15
N LYS A 106 7.01 -14.31 14.12
CA LYS A 106 6.86 -15.77 14.18
C LYS A 106 5.43 -16.23 13.88
N LEU A 107 4.49 -15.29 13.74
CA LEU A 107 3.08 -15.62 13.50
C LEU A 107 2.83 -15.94 12.02
N THR A 108 3.37 -15.12 11.12
CA THR A 108 3.19 -15.29 9.67
C THR A 108 4.33 -16.05 9.01
N SER A 109 5.46 -16.21 9.69
CA SER A 109 6.64 -16.90 9.17
C SER A 109 7.14 -17.99 10.12
N ARG A 110 7.09 -19.24 9.67
CA ARG A 110 7.57 -20.41 10.43
C ARG A 110 9.04 -20.28 10.89
N ARG A 111 9.87 -19.65 10.06
CA ARG A 111 11.32 -19.46 10.33
C ARG A 111 11.61 -18.14 11.05
N GLY A 112 10.58 -17.33 11.27
CA GLY A 112 10.72 -15.95 11.71
C GLY A 112 11.14 -15.01 10.58
N ALA A 113 10.43 -13.87 10.45
CA ALA A 113 10.78 -12.81 9.52
C ALA A 113 11.16 -11.55 10.27
N ALA A 114 12.22 -10.88 9.84
CA ALA A 114 12.61 -9.62 10.43
C ALA A 114 11.49 -8.57 10.25
N LEU A 115 11.20 -7.84 11.31
CA LEU A 115 10.27 -6.73 11.30
C LEU A 115 11.00 -5.41 11.07
N TYR A 116 10.36 -4.57 10.30
CA TYR A 116 10.82 -3.24 9.92
C TYR A 116 9.83 -2.20 10.38
N LYS A 117 10.27 -0.98 10.54
CA LYS A 117 9.42 0.19 10.79
C LYS A 117 9.74 1.32 9.82
N PHE A 118 8.76 2.14 9.53
CA PHE A 118 8.94 3.37 8.77
C PHE A 118 9.33 4.51 9.73
N ASN A 119 10.43 5.19 9.42
CA ASN A 119 10.91 6.35 10.17
C ASN A 119 10.49 7.64 9.45
N GLU A 120 9.41 8.26 9.91
CA GLU A 120 8.87 9.47 9.30
C GLU A 120 9.80 10.68 9.45
N GLU A 121 10.56 10.76 10.55
CA GLU A 121 11.50 11.86 10.77
C GLU A 121 12.65 11.82 9.78
N ASP A 122 13.20 10.64 9.51
CA ASP A 122 14.27 10.48 8.53
C ASP A 122 13.76 10.69 7.11
N TYR A 123 12.51 10.31 6.81
CA TYR A 123 11.86 10.68 5.56
C TYR A 123 11.74 12.20 5.41
N LYS A 124 11.29 12.92 6.43
CA LYS A 124 11.17 14.39 6.40
C LYS A 124 12.49 15.11 6.16
N LYS A 125 13.60 14.54 6.64
CA LYS A 125 14.94 15.07 6.38
C LYS A 125 15.38 14.89 4.92
N THR A 126 14.99 13.78 4.32
CA THR A 126 15.46 13.39 2.98
C THR A 126 14.54 13.92 1.90
N LEU A 127 13.22 13.96 2.13
CA LEU A 127 12.15 14.32 1.20
C LEU A 127 12.23 13.63 -0.17
N LYS A 128 12.96 12.52 -0.25
CA LYS A 128 13.14 11.73 -1.46
C LYS A 128 12.51 10.36 -1.25
N PHE A 129 11.44 10.11 -1.97
CA PHE A 129 10.80 8.81 -2.01
C PHE A 129 10.73 8.33 -3.44
N LYS A 130 11.21 7.11 -3.69
CA LYS A 130 11.07 6.44 -4.98
C LYS A 130 11.09 4.93 -4.76
N LEU A 131 9.94 4.35 -4.76
CA LEU A 131 9.80 2.91 -4.56
C LEU A 131 9.25 2.18 -5.80
#